data_262d9e9750af0714b06fd4ae0692c4bc
#
_entry.id   262d9e9750af0714b06fd4ae0692c4bc
#
_cell.length_a   1.000
_cell.length_b   1.000
_cell.length_c   1.000
_cell.angle_alpha   90.00
_cell.angle_beta   90.00
_cell.angle_gamma   90.00
#
_symmetry.space_group_name_H-M   'P 1'
#
loop_
_entity.id
_entity.type
_entity.pdbx_description
1 polymer ?
#
loop_
_entity_poly.entity_id
_entity_poly.type
_entity_poly.pdbx_seq_one_letter_code
_entity_poly.pdbx_strand_id
1 'polypeptide(L)' 'MAQDNKPSKETLDKWHNDPDNWKFGIFYFNKEDKRIFPPKRNERFGWTVNFAN' A
#
# COMPACT_ATOMS: atom_id res chain seq x y z
N MET A 1 15.08 13.46 -9.42
CA MET A 1 14.44 13.47 -9.09
C MET A 1 13.31 12.93 -8.39
N ALA A 2 12.26 13.58 -8.36
CA ALA A 2 11.17 13.14 -7.55
C ALA A 2 10.72 11.75 -7.91
N GLN A 3 10.83 11.45 -9.15
CA GLN A 3 10.40 10.16 -9.59
C GLN A 3 11.21 9.05 -8.98
N ASP A 4 12.35 9.36 -8.45
CA ASP A 4 13.18 8.33 -7.85
C ASP A 4 12.54 7.77 -6.60
N ASN A 5 11.55 8.47 -6.05
CA ASN A 5 10.90 8.00 -4.85
C ASN A 5 9.72 7.10 -5.12
N LYS A 6 9.39 6.90 -6.39
CA LYS A 6 8.27 6.04 -6.70
C LYS A 6 8.71 4.59 -6.65
N PRO A 7 8.03 3.75 -5.89
CA PRO A 7 8.35 2.34 -5.86
C PRO A 7 8.03 1.70 -7.21
N SER A 8 8.77 0.65 -7.53
CA SER A 8 8.52 -0.10 -8.75
C SER A 8 7.22 -0.87 -8.61
N LYS A 9 6.71 -1.35 -9.74
CA LYS A 9 5.51 -2.18 -9.72
C LYS A 9 5.74 -3.43 -8.87
N GLU A 10 6.93 -4.01 -8.95
CA GLU A 10 7.24 -5.17 -8.14
C GLU A 10 7.15 -4.85 -6.66
N THR A 11 7.65 -3.69 -6.27
CA THR A 11 7.58 -3.27 -4.87
C THR A 11 6.14 -3.06 -4.44
N LEU A 12 5.34 -2.42 -5.29
CA LEU A 12 3.93 -2.20 -4.98
C LEU A 12 3.18 -3.52 -4.83
N ASP A 13 3.45 -4.48 -5.72
CA ASP A 13 2.82 -5.78 -5.65
C ASP A 13 3.24 -6.52 -4.38
N LYS A 14 4.52 -6.41 -4.02
CA LYS A 14 5.02 -7.04 -2.81
C LYS A 14 4.32 -6.46 -1.58
N TRP A 15 4.22 -5.14 -1.52
CA TRP A 15 3.54 -4.50 -0.40
C TRP A 15 2.07 -4.89 -0.33
N HIS A 16 1.41 -4.95 -1.48
CA HIS A 16 -0.01 -5.26 -1.53
C HIS A 16 -0.29 -6.70 -1.05
N ASN A 17 0.64 -7.61 -1.32
CA ASN A 17 0.46 -9.01 -0.97
C ASN A 17 1.08 -9.40 0.37
N ASP A 18 1.72 -8.46 1.06
CA ASP A 18 2.38 -8.74 2.32
C ASP A 18 1.34 -8.66 3.45
N PRO A 19 1.05 -9.78 4.12
CA PRO A 19 0.04 -9.77 5.18
C PRO A 19 0.42 -8.87 6.35
N ASP A 20 1.71 -8.59 6.54
CA ASP A 20 2.12 -7.72 7.64
C ASP A 20 1.71 -6.29 7.43
N ASN A 21 1.41 -5.90 6.19
CA ASN A 21 0.94 -4.55 5.89
C ASN A 21 -0.56 -4.40 6.06
N TRP A 22 -1.28 -5.49 6.30
CA TRP A 22 -2.72 -5.48 6.39
C TRP A 22 -3.18 -5.90 7.77
N LYS A 23 -3.48 -4.91 8.62
CA LYS A 23 -3.93 -5.17 9.98
C LYS A 23 -5.36 -5.72 9.93
N PHE A 24 -5.58 -6.85 10.56
CA PHE A 24 -6.87 -7.55 10.53
C PHE A 24 -7.30 -7.89 9.10
N GLY A 25 -6.36 -7.87 8.15
CA GLY A 25 -6.67 -8.18 6.76
C GLY A 25 -7.38 -7.07 6.00
N ILE A 26 -7.65 -5.93 6.63
CA ILE A 26 -8.40 -4.85 5.99
C ILE A 26 -7.76 -3.48 6.11
N PHE A 27 -6.95 -3.22 7.13
CA PHE A 27 -6.36 -1.90 7.32
C PHE A 27 -4.91 -1.90 6.86
N TYR A 28 -4.61 -1.07 5.88
CA TYR A 28 -3.26 -0.99 5.33
C TYR A 28 -2.39 -0.08 6.21
N PHE A 29 -1.20 -0.57 6.53
CA PHE A 29 -0.26 0.18 7.36
C PHE A 29 1.15 -0.10 6.85
N ASN A 30 1.74 0.86 6.14
CA ASN A 30 3.09 0.70 5.59
C ASN A 30 3.80 2.05 5.59
N LYS A 31 4.79 2.18 6.46
CA LYS A 31 5.53 3.44 6.61
C LYS A 31 6.34 3.78 5.38
N GLU A 32 6.71 2.81 4.58
CA GLU A 32 7.49 3.05 3.38
C GLU A 32 6.65 3.53 2.21
N ASP A 33 5.36 3.28 2.26
CA ASP A 33 4.46 3.64 1.17
C ASP A 33 3.94 5.05 1.38
N LYS A 34 4.27 5.94 0.45
CA LYS A 34 3.88 7.35 0.55
C LYS A 34 2.49 7.64 -0.01
N ARG A 35 1.85 6.66 -0.60
CA ARG A 35 0.51 6.87 -1.15
C ARG A 35 -0.49 7.08 -0.03
N ILE A 36 -1.40 8.04 -0.22
CA ILE A 36 -2.45 8.30 0.75
C ILE A 36 -3.60 7.32 0.57
N PHE A 37 -3.89 6.97 -0.68
CA PHE A 37 -5.00 6.10 -1.00
C PHE A 37 -4.52 4.87 -1.79
N PRO A 38 -3.84 3.91 -1.14
CA PRO A 38 -3.49 2.68 -1.84
C PRO A 38 -4.73 1.84 -2.08
N PRO A 39 -4.69 0.90 -3.04
CA PRO A 39 -5.85 0.04 -3.27
C PRO A 39 -6.10 -0.86 -2.08
N LYS A 40 -7.36 -1.22 -1.88
CA LYS A 40 -7.72 -2.19 -0.84
C LYS A 40 -7.12 -3.53 -1.15
N ARG A 41 -7.03 -4.40 -0.17
CA ARG A 41 -6.49 -5.73 -0.36
C ARG A 41 -7.18 -6.43 -1.51
N ASN A 42 -8.50 -6.30 -1.59
CA ASN A 42 -9.24 -6.71 -2.78
C ASN A 42 -9.50 -5.44 -3.57
N GLU A 43 -8.77 -5.28 -4.66
CA GLU A 43 -8.83 -4.05 -5.45
C GLU A 43 -10.20 -3.72 -6.01
N ARG A 44 -11.06 -4.73 -6.10
CA ARG A 44 -12.42 -4.52 -6.57
C ARG A 44 -13.24 -3.63 -5.65
N PHE A 45 -12.84 -3.54 -4.38
CA PHE A 45 -13.56 -2.74 -3.41
C PHE A 45 -13.03 -1.31 -3.33
N GLY A 46 -12.13 -0.93 -4.22
CA GLY A 46 -11.65 0.45 -4.30
C GLY A 46 -10.37 0.68 -3.54
N TRP A 47 -10.31 1.79 -2.81
CA TRP A 47 -9.10 2.20 -2.14
C TRP A 47 -9.30 2.28 -0.64
N THR A 48 -8.20 2.20 0.08
CA THR A 48 -8.20 2.40 1.51
C THR A 48 -7.28 3.57 1.83
N VAL A 49 -6.98 3.77 3.10
CA VAL A 49 -6.04 4.79 3.54
C VAL A 49 -4.84 4.07 4.15
N ASN A 50 -3.65 4.60 3.89
CA ASN A 50 -2.46 4.08 4.56
C ASN A 50 -2.38 4.72 5.95
N PHE A 51 -2.69 3.97 6.97
CA PHE A 51 -2.76 4.49 8.34
C PHE A 51 -1.38 4.78 8.94
N ALA A 52 -0.31 4.48 8.21
CA ALA A 52 1.04 4.84 8.65
C ALA A 52 1.42 6.27 8.29
N ASN A 53 0.64 6.90 7.43
CA ASN A 53 0.93 8.30 7.06
C ASN A 53 0.20 9.26 7.96
#